data_929f56846fca630f6664385768b47816
#
_entry.id   929f56846fca630f6664385768b47816
#
_cell.length_a   1.000
_cell.length_b   1.000
_cell.length_c   1.000
_cell.angle_alpha   90.00
_cell.angle_beta   90.00
_cell.angle_gamma   90.00
#
_symmetry.space_group_name_H-M   'P 1'
#
loop_
_entity.id
_entity.type
_entity.pdbx_description
1 polymer ?
#
loop_
_entity_poly.entity_id
_entity_poly.type
_entity_poly.pdbx_seq_one_letter_code
_entity_poly.pdbx_strand_id
1 'polypeptide(L)'
;HVAFTYDLETGIACIYVNGQLQSQTQVAPTVKVINLGLRAIDPDPETDARQFFIGYSYDAFRQLCGDISEVRIWSVARTQADIWRDMYDVENPAEKPELRAYWKFNEGSGNIIKDWSQYGNDAVAHTDLKWNTSVEIPQLNKQE
;
A
#
# COMPACT_ATOMS: atom_id res chain seq x y z
N HIS A 1 2.96 -11.95 -0.09
CA HIS A 1 2.16 -10.80 -0.55
C HIS A 1 0.79 -10.80 0.12
N VAL A 2 0.35 -9.65 0.59
CA VAL A 2 -0.99 -9.45 1.16
C VAL A 2 -1.66 -8.30 0.42
N ALA A 3 -2.93 -8.48 0.03
CA ALA A 3 -3.73 -7.43 -0.56
C ALA A 3 -5.10 -7.35 0.14
N PHE A 4 -5.58 -6.13 0.28
CA PHE A 4 -6.94 -5.83 0.72
C PHE A 4 -7.64 -5.03 -0.37
N THR A 5 -8.86 -5.39 -0.70
CA THR A 5 -9.70 -4.62 -1.63
C THR A 5 -11.05 -4.31 -0.98
N TYR A 6 -11.57 -3.14 -1.32
CA TYR A 6 -12.93 -2.75 -0.97
C TYR A 6 -13.59 -2.09 -2.18
N ASP A 7 -14.69 -2.66 -2.63
CA ASP A 7 -15.50 -2.15 -3.72
C ASP A 7 -16.62 -1.28 -3.14
N LEU A 8 -16.57 0.02 -3.45
CA LEU A 8 -17.53 1.00 -2.93
C LEU A 8 -18.96 0.82 -3.51
N GLU A 9 -19.10 0.25 -4.70
CA GLU A 9 -20.39 0.05 -5.35
C GLU A 9 -21.12 -1.16 -4.77
N THR A 10 -20.39 -2.25 -4.60
CA THR A 10 -20.95 -3.50 -4.09
C THR A 10 -20.87 -3.64 -2.57
N GLY A 11 -19.97 -2.88 -1.91
CA GLY A 11 -19.70 -3.01 -0.48
C GLY A 11 -18.92 -4.29 -0.15
N ILE A 12 -18.30 -4.93 -1.14
CA ILE A 12 -17.53 -6.16 -0.92
C ILE A 12 -16.10 -5.83 -0.52
N ALA A 13 -15.68 -6.38 0.63
CA ALA A 13 -14.31 -6.34 1.11
C ALA A 13 -13.66 -7.72 0.97
N CYS A 14 -12.43 -7.76 0.43
CA CYS A 14 -11.69 -9.01 0.23
C CYS A 14 -10.27 -8.90 0.80
N ILE A 15 -9.76 -10.04 1.29
CA ILE A 15 -8.36 -10.21 1.69
C ILE A 15 -7.75 -11.31 0.83
N TYR A 16 -6.56 -11.05 0.30
CA TYR A 16 -5.78 -11.98 -0.50
C TYR A 16 -4.42 -12.23 0.14
N VAL A 17 -3.95 -13.47 0.09
CA VAL A 17 -2.58 -13.85 0.45
C VAL A 17 -1.96 -14.56 -0.74
N ASN A 18 -0.79 -14.10 -1.17
CA ASN A 18 -0.10 -14.60 -2.35
C ASN A 18 -1.01 -14.70 -3.59
N GLY A 19 -1.83 -13.67 -3.80
CA GLY A 19 -2.78 -13.61 -4.91
C GLY A 19 -4.01 -14.51 -4.79
N GLN A 20 -4.16 -15.26 -3.70
CA GLN A 20 -5.30 -16.14 -3.47
C GLN A 20 -6.30 -15.49 -2.50
N LEU A 21 -7.58 -15.50 -2.87
CA LEU A 21 -8.65 -15.00 -2.00
C LEU A 21 -8.74 -15.86 -0.72
N GLN A 22 -8.61 -15.22 0.43
CA GLN A 22 -8.70 -15.86 1.74
C GLN A 22 -10.01 -15.58 2.44
N SER A 23 -10.53 -14.37 2.27
CA SER A 23 -11.78 -13.96 2.91
C SER A 23 -12.49 -12.92 2.08
N GLN A 24 -13.81 -13.00 2.09
CA GLN A 24 -14.70 -12.00 1.50
C GLN A 24 -15.84 -11.73 2.45
N THR A 25 -16.19 -10.46 2.61
CA THR A 25 -17.32 -10.06 3.43
C THR A 25 -18.10 -8.92 2.77
N GLN A 26 -19.39 -8.87 3.04
CA GLN A 26 -20.24 -7.76 2.69
C GLN A 26 -20.20 -6.74 3.82
N VAL A 27 -19.72 -5.54 3.55
CA VAL A 27 -19.74 -4.42 4.48
C VAL A 27 -20.98 -3.57 4.21
N ALA A 28 -21.62 -3.06 5.26
CA ALA A 28 -22.77 -2.18 5.09
C ALA A 28 -22.38 -0.97 4.22
N PRO A 29 -23.19 -0.57 3.22
CA PRO A 29 -22.86 0.43 2.21
C PRO A 29 -22.85 1.88 2.73
N THR A 30 -22.61 2.06 4.01
CA THR A 30 -22.52 3.38 4.66
C THR A 30 -21.18 4.07 4.45
N VAL A 31 -20.14 3.31 4.10
CA VAL A 31 -18.81 3.86 3.79
C VAL A 31 -18.73 4.12 2.29
N LYS A 32 -18.94 5.36 1.89
CA LYS A 32 -18.92 5.74 0.46
C LYS A 32 -17.60 6.34 0.01
N VAL A 33 -16.71 6.67 0.92
CA VAL A 33 -15.40 7.26 0.61
C VAL A 33 -14.38 6.77 1.64
N ILE A 34 -13.27 6.23 1.15
CA ILE A 34 -12.08 6.01 1.96
C ILE A 34 -11.13 7.17 1.68
N ASN A 35 -10.90 8.00 2.69
CA ASN A 35 -9.99 9.13 2.58
C ASN A 35 -8.72 8.80 3.36
N LEU A 36 -7.62 8.55 2.63
CA LEU A 36 -6.31 8.28 3.20
C LEU A 36 -5.54 9.61 3.29
N GLY A 37 -5.43 10.17 4.47
CA GLY A 37 -4.51 11.27 4.75
C GLY A 37 -5.08 12.68 4.65
N LEU A 38 -6.35 12.87 4.33
CA LEU A 38 -6.98 14.17 4.49
C LEU A 38 -7.89 14.15 5.71
N ARG A 39 -7.57 15.00 6.63
CA ARG A 39 -8.40 15.25 7.77
C ARG A 39 -9.13 16.57 7.62
N ALA A 40 -10.44 16.49 7.55
CA ALA A 40 -11.27 17.65 7.36
C ALA A 40 -11.67 18.37 8.66
N ILE A 41 -11.37 17.84 9.85
CA ILE A 41 -12.16 18.22 11.03
C ILE A 41 -11.37 18.42 12.33
N ASP A 42 -10.06 18.31 12.37
CA ASP A 42 -9.33 18.68 13.59
C ASP A 42 -8.49 19.94 13.39
N PRO A 43 -8.81 21.01 14.11
CA PRO A 43 -8.08 22.27 13.97
C PRO A 43 -6.70 22.26 14.62
N ASP A 44 -6.31 21.19 15.31
CA ASP A 44 -5.02 21.13 15.99
C ASP A 44 -3.98 20.39 15.13
N PRO A 45 -3.05 21.10 14.49
CA PRO A 45 -2.02 20.50 13.66
C PRO A 45 -1.01 19.66 14.46
N GLU A 46 -0.93 19.81 15.78
CA GLU A 46 -0.03 18.99 16.62
C GLU A 46 -0.66 17.65 17.00
N THR A 47 -1.98 17.57 17.06
CA THR A 47 -2.70 16.33 17.30
C THR A 47 -3.16 15.65 16.02
N ASP A 48 -3.01 16.34 14.88
CA ASP A 48 -3.38 15.81 13.57
C ASP A 48 -2.32 14.86 12.99
N ALA A 49 -1.99 13.86 13.74
CA ALA A 49 -1.06 12.82 13.33
C ALA A 49 -1.72 11.71 12.48
N ARG A 50 -2.84 11.96 11.81
CA ARG A 50 -3.43 10.97 10.90
C ARG A 50 -2.72 10.97 9.56
N GLN A 51 -1.43 10.78 9.61
CA GLN A 51 -0.63 10.45 8.46
C GLN A 51 -0.87 8.99 8.10
N PHE A 52 -0.67 8.65 6.85
CA PHE A 52 -0.62 7.27 6.42
C PHE A 52 0.73 6.69 6.83
N PHE A 53 0.72 5.65 7.65
CA PHE A 53 1.93 4.99 8.12
C PHE A 53 2.08 3.61 7.48
N ILE A 54 3.31 3.25 7.13
CA ILE A 54 3.70 1.92 6.69
C ILE A 54 4.61 1.32 7.77
N GLY A 55 4.22 0.16 8.31
CA GLY A 55 4.99 -0.54 9.33
C GLY A 55 4.97 0.07 10.73
N TYR A 56 4.23 1.16 10.91
CA TYR A 56 4.08 1.87 12.19
C TYR A 56 2.61 2.10 12.51
N SER A 57 2.30 2.29 13.77
CA SER A 57 0.96 2.65 14.25
C SER A 57 1.05 3.84 15.20
N TYR A 58 -0.04 4.54 15.38
CA TYR A 58 -0.19 5.58 16.40
C TYR A 58 0.09 5.10 17.83
N ASP A 59 0.15 3.79 18.03
CA ASP A 59 0.52 3.14 19.28
C ASP A 59 1.88 2.48 19.11
N ALA A 60 2.87 2.93 19.88
CA ALA A 60 4.27 2.49 19.82
C ALA A 60 4.47 0.98 20.00
N PHE A 61 3.44 0.24 20.46
CA PHE A 61 3.51 -1.20 20.66
C PHE A 61 3.03 -2.03 19.47
N ARG A 62 2.67 -1.40 18.36
CA ARG A 62 2.12 -2.06 17.14
C ARG A 62 2.99 -1.86 15.92
N GLN A 63 4.29 -1.84 16.12
CA GLN A 63 5.23 -1.75 15.02
C GLN A 63 5.33 -3.10 14.30
N LEU A 64 5.52 -3.06 12.99
CA LEU A 64 5.86 -4.26 12.24
C LEU A 64 7.31 -4.66 12.54
N CYS A 65 7.50 -5.91 12.92
CA CYS A 65 8.81 -6.53 13.02
C CYS A 65 9.02 -7.43 11.81
N GLY A 66 9.67 -6.92 10.77
CA GLY A 66 9.90 -7.65 9.52
C GLY A 66 10.30 -6.72 8.38
N ASP A 67 10.53 -7.30 7.24
CA ASP A 67 10.86 -6.56 6.02
C ASP A 67 9.57 -6.19 5.25
N ILE A 68 9.57 -5.01 4.65
CA ILE A 68 8.48 -4.53 3.78
C ILE A 68 9.09 -4.16 2.42
N SER A 69 8.39 -4.51 1.36
CA SER A 69 8.65 -4.05 0.01
C SER A 69 7.36 -3.99 -0.80
N GLU A 70 7.41 -3.31 -1.94
CA GLU A 70 6.34 -3.36 -2.93
C GLU A 70 4.96 -2.92 -2.40
N VAL A 71 4.91 -1.80 -1.66
CA VAL A 71 3.65 -1.27 -1.13
C VAL A 71 2.93 -0.41 -2.17
N ARG A 72 1.65 -0.69 -2.40
CA ARG A 72 0.84 -0.02 -3.43
C ARG A 72 -0.52 0.39 -2.88
N ILE A 73 -0.98 1.55 -3.33
CA ILE A 73 -2.34 2.04 -3.08
C ILE A 73 -3.03 2.31 -4.41
N TRP A 74 -4.17 1.69 -4.59
CA TRP A 74 -5.02 1.85 -5.76
C TRP A 74 -6.33 2.54 -5.40
N SER A 75 -6.87 3.36 -6.29
CA SER A 75 -8.19 3.99 -6.12
C SER A 75 -9.35 3.13 -6.59
N VAL A 76 -9.08 1.94 -7.07
CA VAL A 76 -10.07 0.96 -7.55
C VAL A 76 -9.85 -0.38 -6.85
N ALA A 77 -10.93 -1.11 -6.62
CA ALA A 77 -10.86 -2.48 -6.14
C ALA A 77 -10.23 -3.35 -7.25
N ARG A 78 -9.06 -3.92 -6.97
CA ARG A 78 -8.33 -4.77 -7.93
C ARG A 78 -8.95 -6.16 -7.96
N THR A 79 -9.07 -6.74 -9.16
CA THR A 79 -9.46 -8.13 -9.31
C THR A 79 -8.34 -9.07 -8.85
N GLN A 80 -8.66 -10.33 -8.56
CA GLN A 80 -7.65 -11.34 -8.23
C GLN A 80 -6.61 -11.50 -9.34
N ALA A 81 -7.04 -11.44 -10.60
CA ALA A 81 -6.12 -11.52 -11.76
C ALA A 81 -5.16 -10.33 -11.81
N ASP A 82 -5.65 -9.12 -11.51
CA ASP A 82 -4.80 -7.92 -11.44
C ASP A 82 -3.81 -8.01 -10.29
N ILE A 83 -4.26 -8.47 -9.10
CA ILE A 83 -3.40 -8.66 -7.94
C ILE A 83 -2.29 -9.67 -8.27
N TRP A 84 -2.62 -10.75 -8.94
CA TRP A 84 -1.67 -11.78 -9.36
C TRP A 84 -0.63 -11.25 -10.34
N ARG A 85 -1.08 -10.54 -11.38
CA ARG A 85 -0.22 -9.96 -12.41
C ARG A 85 0.78 -8.96 -11.83
N ASP A 86 0.27 -8.10 -10.94
CA ASP A 86 1.03 -6.96 -10.41
C ASP A 86 1.69 -7.27 -9.04
N MET A 87 1.71 -8.54 -8.60
CA MET A 87 2.10 -8.92 -7.24
C MET A 87 3.54 -8.55 -6.89
N TYR A 88 4.47 -8.69 -7.83
CA TYR A 88 5.90 -8.45 -7.60
C TYR A 88 6.43 -7.18 -8.25
N ASP A 89 5.76 -6.66 -9.26
CA ASP A 89 6.11 -5.41 -9.92
C ASP A 89 4.90 -4.87 -10.67
N VAL A 90 4.88 -3.55 -10.88
CA VAL A 90 3.88 -2.88 -11.71
C VAL A 90 4.56 -2.29 -12.92
N GLU A 91 4.19 -2.77 -14.10
CA GLU A 91 4.71 -2.25 -15.36
C GLU A 91 4.20 -0.82 -15.61
N ASN A 92 5.11 0.11 -15.96
CA ASN A 92 4.83 1.53 -16.25
C ASN A 92 3.96 2.19 -15.16
N PRO A 93 4.39 2.20 -13.89
CA PRO A 93 3.55 2.66 -12.79
C PRO A 93 3.11 4.12 -12.94
N ALA A 94 3.94 4.98 -13.52
CA ALA A 94 3.61 6.40 -13.73
C ALA A 94 2.52 6.63 -14.82
N GLU A 95 2.18 5.61 -15.60
CA GLU A 95 1.15 5.67 -16.63
C GLU A 95 -0.21 5.15 -16.14
N LYS A 96 -0.30 4.75 -14.87
CA LYS A 96 -1.52 4.16 -14.28
C LYS A 96 -2.23 5.18 -13.37
N PRO A 97 -3.29 5.85 -13.85
CA PRO A 97 -3.98 6.89 -13.07
C PRO A 97 -4.67 6.36 -11.81
N GLU A 98 -5.01 5.08 -11.76
CA GLU A 98 -5.62 4.45 -10.59
C GLU A 98 -4.59 4.09 -9.49
N LEU A 99 -3.30 4.03 -9.82
CA LEU A 99 -2.22 3.78 -8.87
C LEU A 99 -1.88 5.08 -8.14
N ARG A 100 -2.35 5.22 -6.90
CA ARG A 100 -2.23 6.45 -6.12
C ARG A 100 -0.89 6.60 -5.41
N ALA A 101 -0.25 5.49 -5.09
CA ALA A 101 1.11 5.45 -4.57
C ALA A 101 1.74 4.08 -4.81
N TYR A 102 3.04 4.05 -5.01
CA TYR A 102 3.82 2.84 -5.17
C TYR A 102 5.25 3.01 -4.63
N TRP A 103 5.53 2.41 -3.48
CA TRP A 103 6.83 2.44 -2.84
C TRP A 103 7.49 1.06 -2.97
N LYS A 104 8.60 1.00 -3.72
CA LYS A 104 9.33 -0.26 -3.97
C LYS A 104 10.21 -0.67 -2.80
N PHE A 105 10.71 0.30 -2.03
CA PHE A 105 11.70 0.08 -0.97
C PHE A 105 13.01 -0.54 -1.49
N ASN A 106 13.49 -0.06 -2.63
CA ASN A 106 14.68 -0.56 -3.31
C ASN A 106 15.82 0.45 -3.35
N GLU A 107 15.76 1.53 -2.58
CA GLU A 107 16.77 2.59 -2.53
C GLU A 107 18.10 2.10 -1.90
N GLY A 108 18.04 1.15 -0.98
CA GLY A 108 19.19 0.53 -0.32
C GLY A 108 19.92 1.41 0.69
N SER A 109 19.52 2.68 0.83
CA SER A 109 20.06 3.62 1.80
C SER A 109 19.19 4.86 1.94
N GLY A 110 19.39 5.61 3.03
CA GLY A 110 18.63 6.83 3.30
C GLY A 110 17.28 6.57 3.95
N ASN A 111 16.48 7.63 4.09
CA ASN A 111 15.21 7.62 4.78
C ASN A 111 14.04 8.18 3.94
N ILE A 112 14.27 8.44 2.66
CA ILE A 112 13.24 8.84 1.70
C ILE A 112 12.97 7.64 0.78
N ILE A 113 11.71 7.23 0.70
CA ILE A 113 11.25 6.15 -0.16
C ILE A 113 10.44 6.76 -1.29
N LYS A 114 10.91 6.58 -2.52
CA LYS A 114 10.32 7.17 -3.70
C LYS A 114 8.96 6.57 -4.03
N ASP A 115 7.98 7.44 -4.32
CA ASP A 115 6.74 7.05 -4.99
C ASP A 115 6.97 6.92 -6.51
N TRP A 116 6.77 5.72 -7.03
CA TRP A 116 6.90 5.41 -8.45
C TRP A 116 5.60 5.68 -9.25
N SER A 117 4.52 6.08 -8.58
CA SER A 117 3.30 6.54 -9.26
C SER A 117 3.50 7.93 -9.87
N GLN A 118 2.53 8.40 -10.63
CA GLN A 118 2.56 9.77 -11.16
C GLN A 118 2.30 10.87 -10.12
N TYR A 119 1.97 10.53 -8.88
CA TYR A 119 1.48 11.48 -7.88
C TYR A 119 2.56 12.04 -6.97
N GLY A 120 3.76 11.42 -6.91
CA GLY A 120 4.90 11.92 -6.17
C GLY A 120 4.71 11.95 -4.65
N ASN A 121 4.02 10.98 -4.10
CA ASN A 121 3.78 10.82 -2.66
C ASN A 121 4.97 10.13 -1.99
N ASP A 122 6.16 10.71 -2.06
CA ASP A 122 7.35 10.14 -1.44
C ASP A 122 7.13 9.96 0.07
N ALA A 123 7.54 8.81 0.60
CA ALA A 123 7.44 8.54 2.02
C ALA A 123 8.76 8.88 2.72
N VAL A 124 8.66 9.33 3.98
CA VAL A 124 9.80 9.65 4.82
C VAL A 124 9.76 8.78 6.06
N ALA A 125 10.88 8.10 6.34
CA ALA A 125 10.99 7.30 7.53
C ALA A 125 11.12 8.17 8.79
N HIS A 126 10.38 7.81 9.85
CA HIS A 126 10.46 8.48 11.15
C HIS A 126 11.76 8.18 11.92
N THR A 127 12.37 7.05 11.60
CA THR A 127 13.62 6.58 12.22
C THR A 127 14.54 6.04 11.13
N ASP A 128 15.78 5.79 11.47
CA ASP A 128 16.73 5.18 10.55
C ASP A 128 16.24 3.81 10.09
N LEU A 129 16.12 3.64 8.78
CA LEU A 129 15.74 2.39 8.15
C LEU A 129 16.94 1.42 8.16
N LYS A 130 16.64 0.15 8.41
CA LYS A 130 17.56 -0.94 8.17
C LYS A 130 17.23 -1.54 6.80
N TRP A 131 18.13 -1.35 5.86
CA TRP A 131 17.97 -1.89 4.52
C TRP A 131 18.47 -3.33 4.46
N ASN A 132 17.58 -4.25 4.10
CA ASN A 132 17.93 -5.65 3.86
C ASN A 132 18.14 -5.86 2.36
N THR A 133 19.39 -5.84 1.93
CA THR A 133 19.78 -6.02 0.52
C THR A 133 19.99 -7.47 0.13
N SER A 134 19.81 -8.41 1.07
CA SER A 134 20.00 -9.86 0.82
C SER A 134 18.72 -10.58 0.42
N VAL A 135 17.57 -9.94 0.49
CA VAL A 135 16.29 -10.52 0.08
C VAL A 135 16.03 -10.14 -1.37
N GLU A 136 15.99 -11.11 -2.25
CA GLU A 136 15.52 -10.93 -3.62
C GLU A 136 14.00 -11.09 -3.65
N ILE A 137 13.30 -10.10 -4.21
CA ILE A 137 11.88 -10.21 -4.49
C ILE A 137 11.73 -11.16 -5.67
N PRO A 138 10.93 -12.25 -5.53
CA PRO A 138 10.71 -13.17 -6.64
C PRO A 138 10.20 -12.41 -7.86
N GLN A 139 10.89 -12.53 -8.99
CA GLN A 139 10.37 -12.05 -10.26
C GLN A 139 9.50 -13.16 -10.84
N LEU A 140 8.24 -12.85 -11.15
CA LEU A 140 7.45 -13.76 -11.97
C LEU A 140 8.16 -13.90 -13.31
N ASN A 141 8.64 -15.10 -13.63
CA ASN A 141 9.02 -15.41 -14.99
C ASN A 141 7.78 -15.18 -15.84
N LYS A 142 7.76 -14.06 -16.57
CA LYS A 142 6.79 -13.85 -17.64
C LYS A 142 7.03 -14.98 -18.63
N GLN A 143 6.29 -16.09 -18.51
CA GLN A 143 6.25 -17.07 -19.59
C GLN A 143 5.59 -16.34 -20.76
N GLU A 144 6.37 -16.23 -21.83
CA GLU A 144 5.93 -15.74 -23.13
C GLU A 144 4.74 -16.53 -23.68
#